data_c2c13e702089ec8a368dde4cd09ba695
#
_entry.id   c2c13e702089ec8a368dde4cd09ba695
#
_cell.length_a   1.000
_cell.length_b   1.000
_cell.length_c   1.000
_cell.angle_alpha   90.00
_cell.angle_beta   90.00
_cell.angle_gamma   90.00
#
_symmetry.space_group_name_H-M   'P 1'
#
loop_
_entity.id
_entity.type
_entity.pdbx_description
1 polymer ?
#
loop_
_entity_poly.entity_id
_entity_poly.type
_entity_poly.pdbx_seq_one_letter_code
_entity_poly.pdbx_strand_id
1 'polypeptide(L)'
;TPAPLADPETDPVPDKTPHLVYGEESLPDEDAFVLLMFGDGFTKDEQDKFYSESKRIAEYVMDTSPWDEFADTIKIYALGVVSNESGAKGDSAINQEQADADTRDTYFGASFWTGGMQRLVSVSSEGMEKARALNAKYLPAADYNVIVVNSQTYGGSGGSICVASLNNESLEMMLHELGHTVANLADEYFAGASYAREYANMTAESDPEKVRWARFIGKNGIGVYEYDNGGDGWYRPHQNCKMRFLGKQYEYCEVCKEELRKAFCKDSSVTKLFFQPYADMFYESDTGKDMKEYFILRRGDSEITGDQLGNLLTLTYKDSEGQVVQGIPSKAGTYTIEASFAGN
;
A
#
# COMPACT_ATOMS: atom_id res chain seq x y z
N THR A 1 -11.99 23.51 16.43
CA THR A 1 -11.76 22.62 17.60
C THR A 1 -12.62 21.40 17.39
N PRO A 2 -12.04 20.18 17.29
CA PRO A 2 -12.86 18.98 17.22
C PRO A 2 -13.76 18.92 18.44
N ALA A 3 -15.01 18.48 18.25
CA ALA A 3 -15.94 18.26 19.33
C ALA A 3 -15.27 17.30 20.35
N PRO A 4 -15.36 17.56 21.67
CA PRO A 4 -14.80 16.65 22.65
C PRO A 4 -15.44 15.29 22.46
N LEU A 5 -14.62 14.23 22.38
CA LEU A 5 -15.07 12.86 22.44
C LEU A 5 -15.97 12.72 23.69
N ALA A 6 -17.07 12.00 23.53
CA ALA A 6 -18.06 11.81 24.59
C ALA A 6 -17.41 11.29 25.89
N ASP A 7 -18.11 11.53 26.99
CA ASP A 7 -17.84 11.03 28.34
C ASP A 7 -17.31 9.58 28.31
N PRO A 8 -16.32 9.21 29.12
CA PRO A 8 -15.77 7.85 29.19
C PRO A 8 -16.78 6.71 29.29
N GLU A 9 -17.95 6.95 29.89
CA GLU A 9 -19.03 5.94 29.95
C GLU A 9 -19.80 5.79 28.64
N THR A 10 -19.70 6.76 27.73
CA THR A 10 -20.33 6.79 26.39
C THR A 10 -19.33 6.74 25.24
N ASP A 11 -18.04 6.60 25.57
CA ASP A 11 -16.96 6.50 24.57
C ASP A 11 -17.21 5.25 23.70
N PRO A 12 -17.31 5.41 22.38
CA PRO A 12 -17.60 4.31 21.47
C PRO A 12 -16.44 3.32 21.29
N VAL A 13 -15.28 3.57 21.92
CA VAL A 13 -14.10 2.71 21.85
C VAL A 13 -14.00 1.84 23.11
N PRO A 14 -14.50 0.59 23.07
CA PRO A 14 -14.61 -0.24 24.28
C PRO A 14 -13.26 -0.66 24.85
N ASP A 15 -12.28 -1.01 24.02
CA ASP A 15 -11.02 -1.60 24.46
C ASP A 15 -9.96 -0.56 24.85
N LYS A 16 -10.12 0.70 24.43
CA LYS A 16 -9.18 1.81 24.69
C LYS A 16 -7.75 1.59 24.20
N THR A 17 -7.44 0.42 23.63
CA THR A 17 -6.11 0.03 23.17
C THR A 17 -6.23 -0.60 21.79
N PRO A 18 -5.48 -0.11 20.78
CA PRO A 18 -5.42 -0.77 19.48
C PRO A 18 -4.87 -2.19 19.60
N HIS A 19 -5.48 -3.12 18.91
CA HIS A 19 -5.01 -4.50 18.83
C HIS A 19 -4.05 -4.65 17.66
N LEU A 20 -2.85 -5.19 17.90
CA LEU A 20 -1.92 -5.56 16.84
C LEU A 20 -2.49 -6.77 16.09
N VAL A 21 -2.87 -6.60 14.83
CA VAL A 21 -3.41 -7.67 13.98
C VAL A 21 -2.38 -8.24 13.00
N TYR A 22 -1.29 -7.51 12.78
CA TYR A 22 -0.13 -7.97 12.02
C TYR A 22 1.15 -7.23 12.48
N GLY A 23 2.28 -7.93 12.48
CA GLY A 23 3.62 -7.40 12.79
C GLY A 23 4.16 -7.88 14.13
N GLU A 24 5.37 -7.44 14.46
CA GLU A 24 6.11 -7.87 15.64
C GLU A 24 5.89 -6.90 16.82
N GLU A 25 5.43 -7.42 17.97
CA GLU A 25 5.24 -6.61 19.18
C GLU A 25 6.54 -5.96 19.67
N SER A 26 7.67 -6.62 19.45
CA SER A 26 8.99 -6.14 19.89
C SER A 26 9.52 -4.97 19.09
N LEU A 27 8.97 -4.71 17.87
CA LEU A 27 9.34 -3.56 17.06
C LEU A 27 8.62 -2.31 17.60
N PRO A 28 9.36 -1.24 18.01
CA PRO A 28 8.74 0.01 18.39
C PRO A 28 7.89 0.61 17.24
N ASP A 29 6.76 1.23 17.57
CA ASP A 29 5.88 1.81 16.54
C ASP A 29 6.57 2.97 15.79
N GLU A 30 7.43 3.72 16.45
CA GLU A 30 8.24 4.79 15.83
C GLU A 30 9.29 4.30 14.83
N ASP A 31 9.60 3.01 14.85
CA ASP A 31 10.54 2.36 13.91
C ASP A 31 9.82 1.59 12.80
N ALA A 32 8.51 1.48 12.89
CA ALA A 32 7.65 0.75 11.96
C ALA A 32 6.92 1.68 10.99
N PHE A 33 6.47 1.12 9.87
CA PHE A 33 5.38 1.70 9.09
C PHE A 33 4.07 1.18 9.68
N VAL A 34 3.18 2.07 10.10
CA VAL A 34 2.01 1.71 10.90
C VAL A 34 0.71 2.08 10.20
N LEU A 35 -0.14 1.07 9.97
CA LEU A 35 -1.54 1.25 9.56
C LEU A 35 -2.47 1.06 10.76
N LEU A 36 -3.49 1.91 10.88
CA LEU A 36 -4.56 1.77 11.86
C LEU A 36 -5.91 1.61 11.16
N MET A 37 -6.56 0.47 11.41
CA MET A 37 -7.91 0.17 10.93
C MET A 37 -8.95 0.53 11.97
N PHE A 38 -10.03 1.21 11.54
CA PHE A 38 -11.24 1.45 12.32
C PHE A 38 -12.40 0.69 11.71
N GLY A 39 -13.35 0.26 12.53
CA GLY A 39 -14.60 -0.32 12.06
C GLY A 39 -15.73 0.71 11.97
N ASP A 40 -16.47 0.73 10.86
CA ASP A 40 -17.74 1.44 10.76
C ASP A 40 -18.90 0.49 10.52
N GLY A 41 -20.03 0.70 11.21
CA GLY A 41 -21.18 -0.17 11.14
C GLY A 41 -21.03 -1.50 11.89
N PHE A 42 -20.08 -1.60 12.81
CA PHE A 42 -19.97 -2.72 13.74
C PHE A 42 -20.59 -2.32 15.07
N THR A 43 -21.67 -3.00 15.47
CA THR A 43 -22.33 -2.78 16.77
C THR A 43 -21.47 -3.33 17.91
N LYS A 44 -21.90 -3.11 19.14
CA LYS A 44 -21.22 -3.63 20.34
C LYS A 44 -21.02 -5.15 20.27
N ASP A 45 -22.04 -5.87 19.78
CA ASP A 45 -22.00 -7.34 19.68
C ASP A 45 -21.21 -7.86 18.47
N GLU A 46 -20.80 -6.97 17.56
CA GLU A 46 -20.03 -7.29 16.35
C GLU A 46 -18.55 -6.93 16.46
N GLN A 47 -18.05 -6.52 17.63
CA GLN A 47 -16.64 -6.14 17.78
C GLN A 47 -15.69 -7.31 17.53
N ASP A 48 -16.00 -8.52 17.96
CA ASP A 48 -15.21 -9.73 17.66
C ASP A 48 -15.13 -9.98 16.15
N LYS A 49 -16.24 -9.75 15.43
CA LYS A 49 -16.25 -9.81 13.96
C LYS A 49 -15.32 -8.78 13.36
N PHE A 50 -15.34 -7.55 13.86
CA PHE A 50 -14.43 -6.49 13.37
C PHE A 50 -12.96 -6.90 13.50
N TYR A 51 -12.53 -7.40 14.66
CA TYR A 51 -11.14 -7.81 14.86
C TYR A 51 -10.76 -9.01 14.00
N SER A 52 -11.66 -9.98 13.85
CA SER A 52 -11.45 -11.13 12.97
C SER A 52 -11.29 -10.71 11.50
N GLU A 53 -12.16 -9.82 11.02
CA GLU A 53 -12.07 -9.28 9.65
C GLU A 53 -10.83 -8.40 9.46
N SER A 54 -10.47 -7.60 10.45
CA SER A 54 -9.25 -6.78 10.40
C SER A 54 -8.00 -7.64 10.25
N LYS A 55 -7.92 -8.77 10.96
CA LYS A 55 -6.82 -9.72 10.81
C LYS A 55 -6.78 -10.31 9.39
N ARG A 56 -7.93 -10.76 8.87
CA ARG A 56 -8.05 -11.27 7.48
C ARG A 56 -7.60 -10.24 6.45
N ILE A 57 -8.01 -8.97 6.63
CA ILE A 57 -7.63 -7.86 5.74
C ILE A 57 -6.12 -7.59 5.83
N ALA A 58 -5.56 -7.56 7.04
CA ALA A 58 -4.14 -7.36 7.24
C ALA A 58 -3.30 -8.46 6.55
N GLU A 59 -3.68 -9.71 6.71
CA GLU A 59 -3.05 -10.85 6.02
C GLU A 59 -3.14 -10.69 4.50
N TYR A 60 -4.31 -10.28 3.97
CA TYR A 60 -4.48 -10.06 2.53
C TYR A 60 -3.57 -8.95 1.99
N VAL A 61 -3.45 -7.84 2.71
CA VAL A 61 -2.54 -6.74 2.34
C VAL A 61 -1.09 -7.24 2.34
N MET A 62 -0.70 -7.94 3.37
CA MET A 62 0.67 -8.42 3.56
C MET A 62 1.05 -9.60 2.65
N ASP A 63 0.08 -10.27 2.02
CA ASP A 63 0.32 -11.26 0.96
C ASP A 63 0.58 -10.61 -0.42
N THR A 64 0.49 -9.27 -0.52
CA THR A 64 0.63 -8.53 -1.78
C THR A 64 2.01 -7.89 -1.88
N SER A 65 2.75 -8.12 -2.98
CA SER A 65 4.01 -7.42 -3.23
C SER A 65 3.75 -5.92 -3.54
N PRO A 66 4.52 -4.98 -2.97
CA PRO A 66 5.74 -5.15 -2.16
C PRO A 66 5.51 -5.13 -0.63
N TRP A 67 4.28 -5.21 -0.14
CA TRP A 67 3.97 -5.22 1.30
C TRP A 67 4.65 -6.40 2.00
N ASP A 68 4.64 -7.58 1.37
CA ASP A 68 5.26 -8.83 1.87
C ASP A 68 6.77 -8.71 2.11
N GLU A 69 7.45 -7.83 1.37
CA GLU A 69 8.88 -7.56 1.52
C GLU A 69 9.21 -6.84 2.84
N PHE A 70 8.20 -6.28 3.51
CA PHE A 70 8.31 -5.47 4.72
C PHE A 70 7.63 -6.09 5.95
N ALA A 71 7.45 -7.42 5.95
CA ALA A 71 6.82 -8.14 7.04
C ALA A 71 7.46 -7.91 8.43
N ASP A 72 8.75 -7.57 8.44
CA ASP A 72 9.55 -7.27 9.62
C ASP A 72 9.52 -5.81 10.07
N THR A 73 8.92 -4.91 9.30
CA THR A 73 8.89 -3.46 9.58
C THR A 73 7.51 -2.83 9.44
N ILE A 74 6.50 -3.56 9.00
CA ILE A 74 5.11 -3.09 8.94
C ILE A 74 4.35 -3.62 10.16
N LYS A 75 3.59 -2.74 10.79
CA LYS A 75 2.62 -3.08 11.84
C LYS A 75 1.23 -2.61 11.42
N ILE A 76 0.24 -3.47 11.61
CA ILE A 76 -1.15 -3.14 11.34
C ILE A 76 -1.94 -3.34 12.62
N TYR A 77 -2.63 -2.29 13.03
CA TYR A 77 -3.48 -2.27 14.22
C TYR A 77 -4.95 -2.15 13.83
N ALA A 78 -5.80 -2.64 14.69
CA ALA A 78 -7.24 -2.45 14.63
C ALA A 78 -7.75 -1.84 15.94
N LEU A 79 -8.58 -0.82 15.84
CA LEU A 79 -9.27 -0.20 16.98
C LEU A 79 -10.76 -0.28 16.75
N GLY A 80 -11.43 -1.11 17.55
CA GLY A 80 -12.88 -1.30 17.49
C GLY A 80 -13.62 -0.04 17.89
N VAL A 81 -14.58 0.37 17.06
CA VAL A 81 -15.46 1.51 17.29
C VAL A 81 -16.89 1.03 17.17
N VAL A 82 -17.70 1.29 18.20
CA VAL A 82 -19.09 0.85 18.26
C VAL A 82 -19.99 1.81 17.49
N SER A 83 -20.70 1.28 16.50
CA SER A 83 -21.81 1.96 15.82
C SER A 83 -23.14 1.61 16.45
N ASN A 84 -24.13 2.51 16.36
CA ASN A 84 -25.47 2.26 16.85
C ASN A 84 -26.21 1.19 16.03
N GLU A 85 -25.91 1.16 14.71
CA GLU A 85 -26.54 0.23 13.78
C GLU A 85 -25.47 -0.51 12.96
N SER A 86 -25.82 -1.76 12.58
CA SER A 86 -24.97 -2.62 11.75
C SER A 86 -25.04 -2.25 10.27
N GLY A 87 -23.93 -2.42 9.54
CA GLY A 87 -23.86 -2.20 8.10
C GLY A 87 -23.46 -0.78 7.72
N ALA A 88 -23.88 -0.32 6.56
CA ALA A 88 -23.61 1.02 6.07
C ALA A 88 -24.77 1.59 5.31
N LYS A 89 -24.91 2.92 5.33
CA LYS A 89 -25.96 3.63 4.58
C LYS A 89 -25.89 3.26 3.10
N GLY A 90 -27.04 2.84 2.55
CA GLY A 90 -27.18 2.53 1.12
C GLY A 90 -26.55 1.23 0.65
N ASP A 91 -26.04 0.37 1.54
CA ASP A 91 -25.35 -0.88 1.16
C ASP A 91 -26.26 -1.89 0.44
N SER A 92 -27.56 -1.88 0.74
CA SER A 92 -28.58 -2.74 0.13
C SER A 92 -29.44 -2.01 -0.91
N ALA A 93 -29.19 -0.71 -1.14
CA ALA A 93 -29.96 0.09 -2.08
C ALA A 93 -29.67 -0.31 -3.54
N ILE A 94 -30.72 -0.31 -4.36
CA ILE A 94 -30.64 -0.60 -5.80
C ILE A 94 -30.60 0.67 -6.66
N ASN A 95 -30.80 1.83 -6.06
CA ASN A 95 -30.73 3.15 -6.71
C ASN A 95 -30.43 4.24 -5.67
N GLN A 96 -30.16 5.45 -6.16
CA GLN A 96 -29.80 6.61 -5.34
C GLN A 96 -30.93 7.00 -4.36
N GLU A 97 -32.18 6.95 -4.79
CA GLU A 97 -33.32 7.33 -3.95
C GLU A 97 -33.44 6.46 -2.71
N GLN A 98 -33.25 5.15 -2.87
CA GLN A 98 -33.23 4.22 -1.73
C GLN A 98 -32.00 4.44 -0.82
N ALA A 99 -30.85 4.74 -1.40
CA ALA A 99 -29.66 5.04 -0.62
C ALA A 99 -29.83 6.34 0.19
N ASP A 100 -30.45 7.36 -0.40
CA ASP A 100 -30.69 8.64 0.27
C ASP A 100 -31.75 8.51 1.40
N ALA A 101 -32.70 7.59 1.22
CA ALA A 101 -33.74 7.27 2.22
C ALA A 101 -33.22 6.44 3.41
N ASP A 102 -32.06 5.80 3.27
CA ASP A 102 -31.42 5.03 4.35
C ASP A 102 -30.86 5.99 5.40
N THR A 103 -31.36 5.87 6.63
CA THR A 103 -30.98 6.74 7.77
C THR A 103 -30.05 6.03 8.74
N ARG A 104 -29.38 4.97 8.32
CA ARG A 104 -28.52 4.14 9.17
C ARG A 104 -27.48 4.98 9.92
N ASP A 105 -27.44 4.76 11.23
CA ASP A 105 -26.60 5.50 12.15
C ASP A 105 -25.35 4.70 12.51
N THR A 106 -24.26 4.99 11.80
CA THR A 106 -22.93 4.42 12.06
C THR A 106 -21.96 5.49 12.54
N TYR A 107 -20.90 5.09 13.24
CA TYR A 107 -20.02 6.05 13.93
C TYR A 107 -19.32 7.04 12.98
N PHE A 108 -18.76 6.55 11.88
CA PHE A 108 -18.10 7.38 10.87
C PHE A 108 -19.04 7.84 9.75
N GLY A 109 -20.22 7.25 9.68
CA GLY A 109 -21.23 7.59 8.68
C GLY A 109 -20.86 7.16 7.28
N ALA A 110 -20.28 5.97 7.12
CA ALA A 110 -19.96 5.42 5.80
C ALA A 110 -21.24 5.25 4.95
N SER A 111 -21.17 5.69 3.70
CA SER A 111 -22.29 5.68 2.78
C SER A 111 -21.88 5.19 1.41
N PHE A 112 -22.59 4.21 0.88
CA PHE A 112 -22.57 3.83 -0.53
C PHE A 112 -23.28 4.89 -1.38
N TRP A 113 -23.22 4.76 -2.69
CA TRP A 113 -23.85 5.66 -3.68
C TRP A 113 -23.33 7.09 -3.66
N THR A 114 -22.14 7.33 -3.15
CA THR A 114 -21.52 8.65 -3.21
C THR A 114 -21.38 9.11 -4.66
N GLY A 115 -21.84 10.33 -4.94
CA GLY A 115 -21.82 10.87 -6.30
C GLY A 115 -22.62 10.09 -7.33
N GLY A 116 -23.63 9.33 -6.92
CA GLY A 116 -24.46 8.50 -7.81
C GLY A 116 -23.85 7.18 -8.24
N MET A 117 -22.73 6.80 -7.66
CA MET A 117 -22.04 5.51 -7.94
C MET A 117 -22.20 4.55 -6.76
N GLN A 118 -22.88 3.43 -6.97
CA GLN A 118 -23.15 2.44 -5.93
C GLN A 118 -21.90 2.01 -5.16
N ARG A 119 -20.83 1.67 -5.88
CA ARG A 119 -19.58 1.16 -5.32
C ARG A 119 -18.71 2.21 -4.63
N LEU A 120 -19.00 3.49 -4.81
CA LEU A 120 -18.24 4.55 -4.16
C LEU A 120 -18.74 4.70 -2.73
N VAL A 121 -17.93 4.23 -1.79
CA VAL A 121 -18.21 4.33 -0.35
C VAL A 121 -17.35 5.43 0.22
N SER A 122 -17.95 6.41 0.84
CA SER A 122 -17.22 7.50 1.47
C SER A 122 -17.72 7.77 2.88
N VAL A 123 -16.88 8.41 3.65
CA VAL A 123 -17.25 9.01 4.94
C VAL A 123 -17.28 10.53 4.81
N SER A 124 -18.12 11.19 5.58
CA SER A 124 -18.21 12.64 5.61
C SER A 124 -16.92 13.28 6.17
N SER A 125 -16.77 14.60 6.00
CA SER A 125 -15.69 15.34 6.66
C SER A 125 -15.69 15.15 8.17
N GLU A 126 -16.87 15.09 8.79
CA GLU A 126 -17.02 14.81 10.21
C GLU A 126 -16.50 13.39 10.56
N GLY A 127 -16.84 12.37 9.76
CA GLY A 127 -16.33 11.00 9.94
C GLY A 127 -14.82 10.94 9.84
N MET A 128 -14.22 11.65 8.87
CA MET A 128 -12.77 11.76 8.74
C MET A 128 -12.11 12.48 9.92
N GLU A 129 -12.73 13.53 10.47
CA GLU A 129 -12.25 14.22 11.67
C GLU A 129 -12.30 13.32 12.91
N LYS A 130 -13.38 12.54 13.07
CA LYS A 130 -13.49 11.52 14.11
C LYS A 130 -12.35 10.49 14.02
N ALA A 131 -12.05 9.98 12.81
CA ALA A 131 -10.96 9.03 12.61
C ALA A 131 -9.60 9.62 12.99
N ARG A 132 -9.30 10.85 12.56
CA ARG A 132 -8.07 11.55 12.92
C ARG A 132 -7.96 11.80 14.44
N ALA A 133 -9.06 12.15 15.09
CA ALA A 133 -9.11 12.33 16.54
C ALA A 133 -8.82 11.03 17.30
N LEU A 134 -9.39 9.92 16.85
CA LEU A 134 -9.11 8.60 17.43
C LEU A 134 -7.65 8.18 17.20
N ASN A 135 -7.12 8.40 15.99
CA ASN A 135 -5.71 8.15 15.69
C ASN A 135 -4.79 8.93 16.66
N ALA A 136 -5.00 10.23 16.77
CA ALA A 136 -4.19 11.09 17.64
C ALA A 136 -4.28 10.70 19.11
N LYS A 137 -5.43 10.17 19.55
CA LYS A 137 -5.66 9.78 20.94
C LYS A 137 -5.10 8.40 21.28
N TYR A 138 -5.27 7.41 20.41
CA TYR A 138 -5.02 6.01 20.75
C TYR A 138 -3.76 5.42 20.09
N LEU A 139 -3.35 5.91 18.92
CA LEU A 139 -2.14 5.46 18.24
C LEU A 139 -1.54 6.59 17.39
N PRO A 140 -0.96 7.63 18.03
CA PRO A 140 -0.41 8.77 17.30
C PRO A 140 0.76 8.42 16.35
N ALA A 141 1.35 7.23 16.52
CA ALA A 141 2.39 6.72 15.63
C ALA A 141 1.85 6.13 14.32
N ALA A 142 0.52 5.99 14.15
CA ALA A 142 -0.01 5.48 12.88
C ALA A 142 0.19 6.48 11.74
N ASP A 143 0.82 6.01 10.67
CA ASP A 143 1.09 6.79 9.45
C ASP A 143 -0.17 7.03 8.63
N TYR A 144 -1.01 6.00 8.51
CA TYR A 144 -2.25 6.03 7.71
C TYR A 144 -3.39 5.31 8.38
N ASN A 145 -4.61 5.74 8.03
CA ASN A 145 -5.84 5.17 8.56
C ASN A 145 -6.67 4.50 7.45
N VAL A 146 -7.31 3.40 7.81
CA VAL A 146 -8.27 2.68 6.97
C VAL A 146 -9.59 2.54 7.75
N ILE A 147 -10.72 2.81 7.11
CA ILE A 147 -12.04 2.53 7.66
C ILE A 147 -12.60 1.28 6.98
N VAL A 148 -12.81 0.23 7.76
CA VAL A 148 -13.41 -1.03 7.35
C VAL A 148 -14.91 -0.96 7.60
N VAL A 149 -15.69 -1.08 6.54
CA VAL A 149 -17.16 -0.94 6.58
C VAL A 149 -17.81 -2.31 6.68
N ASN A 150 -18.69 -2.51 7.66
CA ASN A 150 -19.39 -3.76 7.92
C ASN A 150 -20.45 -4.06 6.85
N SER A 151 -20.04 -4.28 5.64
CA SER A 151 -20.91 -4.65 4.51
C SER A 151 -20.20 -5.62 3.56
N GLN A 152 -20.95 -6.58 3.03
CA GLN A 152 -20.48 -7.49 1.97
C GLN A 152 -20.73 -6.93 0.57
N THR A 153 -21.37 -5.78 0.45
CA THR A 153 -21.56 -5.10 -0.83
C THR A 153 -20.22 -4.53 -1.32
N TYR A 154 -19.88 -4.80 -2.58
CA TYR A 154 -18.65 -4.30 -3.18
C TYR A 154 -18.59 -2.77 -3.16
N GLY A 155 -17.53 -2.22 -2.59
CA GLY A 155 -17.30 -0.78 -2.59
C GLY A 155 -16.12 -0.34 -1.74
N GLY A 156 -15.69 0.87 -2.02
CA GLY A 156 -14.60 1.53 -1.31
C GLY A 156 -14.28 2.89 -1.93
N SER A 157 -13.30 3.56 -1.38
CA SER A 157 -12.72 4.81 -1.90
C SER A 157 -11.37 5.08 -1.23
N GLY A 158 -10.58 5.95 -1.87
CA GLY A 158 -9.32 6.44 -1.34
C GLY A 158 -9.37 7.91 -0.94
N GLY A 159 -8.19 8.47 -0.76
CA GLY A 159 -7.97 9.84 -0.33
C GLY A 159 -7.04 9.88 0.89
N SER A 160 -7.26 10.81 1.80
CA SER A 160 -6.47 10.88 3.04
C SER A 160 -6.76 9.74 4.02
N ILE A 161 -7.89 9.06 3.87
CA ILE A 161 -8.30 7.86 4.59
C ILE A 161 -8.89 6.90 3.55
N CYS A 162 -8.40 5.68 3.53
CA CYS A 162 -8.93 4.61 2.69
C CYS A 162 -10.18 4.02 3.33
N VAL A 163 -11.23 3.80 2.55
CA VAL A 163 -12.50 3.18 3.00
C VAL A 163 -12.75 1.93 2.17
N ALA A 164 -13.02 0.80 2.79
CA ALA A 164 -13.31 -0.45 2.08
C ALA A 164 -14.34 -1.29 2.83
N SER A 165 -15.23 -1.95 2.08
CA SER A 165 -16.15 -2.95 2.62
C SER A 165 -15.46 -4.31 2.81
N LEU A 166 -16.15 -5.25 3.44
CA LEU A 166 -15.66 -6.62 3.70
C LEU A 166 -15.68 -7.54 2.46
N ASN A 167 -16.20 -7.07 1.34
CA ASN A 167 -16.20 -7.84 0.10
C ASN A 167 -14.76 -8.08 -0.38
N ASN A 168 -14.45 -9.29 -0.84
CA ASN A 168 -13.09 -9.64 -1.26
C ASN A 168 -12.57 -8.78 -2.43
N GLU A 169 -13.44 -8.40 -3.37
CA GLU A 169 -13.07 -7.51 -4.47
C GLU A 169 -12.80 -6.07 -3.98
N SER A 170 -13.41 -5.66 -2.85
CA SER A 170 -13.13 -4.38 -2.22
C SER A 170 -11.71 -4.31 -1.63
N LEU A 171 -11.09 -5.44 -1.31
CA LEU A 171 -9.69 -5.48 -0.86
C LEU A 171 -8.73 -5.15 -2.00
N GLU A 172 -9.04 -5.53 -3.22
CA GLU A 172 -8.28 -5.12 -4.41
C GLU A 172 -8.39 -3.62 -4.66
N MET A 173 -9.59 -3.06 -4.48
CA MET A 173 -9.80 -1.61 -4.52
C MET A 173 -9.01 -0.92 -3.39
N MET A 174 -9.05 -1.45 -2.18
CA MET A 174 -8.30 -0.90 -1.04
C MET A 174 -6.80 -0.86 -1.32
N LEU A 175 -6.22 -1.93 -1.88
CA LEU A 175 -4.81 -1.94 -2.28
C LEU A 175 -4.51 -0.84 -3.32
N HIS A 176 -5.36 -0.69 -4.34
CA HIS A 176 -5.24 0.39 -5.31
C HIS A 176 -5.25 1.77 -4.63
N GLU A 177 -6.21 2.00 -3.75
CA GLU A 177 -6.34 3.28 -3.02
C GLU A 177 -5.18 3.53 -2.05
N LEU A 178 -4.63 2.48 -1.45
CA LEU A 178 -3.40 2.59 -0.65
C LEU A 178 -2.20 2.99 -1.52
N GLY A 179 -2.17 2.62 -2.80
CA GLY A 179 -1.17 3.12 -3.74
C GLY A 179 -1.20 4.64 -3.88
N HIS A 180 -2.39 5.25 -3.96
CA HIS A 180 -2.53 6.70 -3.93
C HIS A 180 -2.14 7.29 -2.58
N THR A 181 -2.69 6.75 -1.51
CA THR A 181 -2.57 7.31 -0.15
C THR A 181 -1.13 7.23 0.36
N VAL A 182 -0.47 6.08 0.19
CA VAL A 182 0.86 5.81 0.75
C VAL A 182 1.99 6.32 -0.13
N ALA A 183 1.89 6.10 -1.45
CA ALA A 183 2.99 6.37 -2.38
C ALA A 183 2.69 7.49 -3.40
N ASN A 184 1.58 8.20 -3.25
CA ASN A 184 1.16 9.27 -4.16
C ASN A 184 1.20 8.85 -5.64
N LEU A 185 0.75 7.61 -5.92
CA LEU A 185 0.67 7.09 -7.28
C LEU A 185 -0.53 7.68 -8.02
N ALA A 186 -0.40 7.83 -9.35
CA ALA A 186 -1.52 8.19 -10.21
C ALA A 186 -2.34 6.97 -10.61
N ASP A 187 -3.60 7.18 -10.98
CA ASP A 187 -4.36 6.22 -11.78
C ASP A 187 -3.66 5.99 -13.12
N GLU A 188 -3.45 4.74 -13.50
CA GLU A 188 -2.90 4.39 -14.81
C GLU A 188 -3.99 4.05 -15.84
N TYR A 189 -5.27 4.00 -15.44
CA TYR A 189 -6.40 4.02 -16.36
C TYR A 189 -6.76 5.47 -16.72
N PHE A 190 -7.34 5.68 -17.89
CA PHE A 190 -7.73 7.01 -18.31
C PHE A 190 -8.92 7.53 -17.50
N ALA A 191 -8.63 8.41 -16.55
CA ALA A 191 -9.63 9.08 -15.72
C ALA A 191 -10.07 10.44 -16.29
N GLY A 192 -9.51 10.85 -17.44
CA GLY A 192 -9.70 12.13 -18.08
C GLY A 192 -8.43 12.99 -18.11
N ALA A 193 -8.25 13.78 -19.16
CA ALA A 193 -7.05 14.60 -19.36
C ALA A 193 -6.80 15.60 -18.21
N SER A 194 -7.86 16.04 -17.52
CA SER A 194 -7.76 16.95 -16.38
C SER A 194 -7.12 16.34 -15.14
N TYR A 195 -7.03 15.00 -15.05
CA TYR A 195 -6.39 14.29 -13.94
C TYR A 195 -4.92 13.96 -14.22
N ALA A 196 -4.49 14.05 -15.49
CA ALA A 196 -3.11 13.79 -15.85
C ALA A 196 -2.17 14.90 -15.33
N ARG A 197 -1.11 14.49 -14.68
CA ARG A 197 -0.03 15.36 -14.18
C ARG A 197 1.21 14.52 -13.88
N GLU A 198 2.30 15.19 -13.55
CA GLU A 198 3.54 14.51 -13.21
C GLU A 198 3.44 13.76 -11.86
N TYR A 199 3.54 12.44 -11.91
CA TYR A 199 3.66 11.51 -10.78
C TYR A 199 4.85 10.57 -11.01
N ALA A 200 5.21 9.76 -10.05
CA ALA A 200 6.23 8.73 -10.25
C ALA A 200 5.89 7.75 -11.37
N ASN A 201 4.61 7.41 -11.52
CA ASN A 201 4.07 6.51 -12.53
C ASN A 201 3.25 7.20 -13.65
N MET A 202 3.44 8.51 -13.84
CA MET A 202 2.81 9.27 -14.93
C MET A 202 3.66 10.46 -15.31
N THR A 203 3.86 10.70 -16.62
CA THR A 203 4.66 11.80 -17.13
C THR A 203 4.20 12.24 -18.52
N ALA A 204 4.47 13.51 -18.87
CA ALA A 204 4.37 14.00 -20.24
C ALA A 204 5.61 13.68 -21.09
N GLU A 205 6.69 13.15 -20.50
CA GLU A 205 7.89 12.75 -21.23
C GLU A 205 7.66 11.43 -21.97
N SER A 206 7.97 11.38 -23.27
CA SER A 206 7.82 10.21 -24.13
C SER A 206 9.11 9.47 -24.42
N ASP A 207 10.25 10.12 -24.17
CA ASP A 207 11.58 9.54 -24.45
C ASP A 207 11.91 8.50 -23.36
N PRO A 208 12.06 7.20 -23.72
CA PRO A 208 12.36 6.15 -22.74
C PRO A 208 13.67 6.35 -21.98
N GLU A 209 14.60 7.14 -22.51
CA GLU A 209 15.86 7.45 -21.81
C GLU A 209 15.69 8.59 -20.79
N LYS A 210 14.59 9.36 -20.85
CA LYS A 210 14.33 10.52 -20.00
C LYS A 210 13.15 10.37 -19.04
N VAL A 211 12.27 9.40 -19.24
CA VAL A 211 11.16 9.17 -18.31
C VAL A 211 11.66 8.93 -16.90
N ARG A 212 10.86 9.27 -15.89
CA ARG A 212 11.24 9.11 -14.47
C ARG A 212 11.64 7.68 -14.09
N TRP A 213 11.12 6.70 -14.83
CA TRP A 213 11.40 5.27 -14.66
C TRP A 213 12.35 4.70 -15.70
N ALA A 214 13.20 5.51 -16.34
CA ALA A 214 14.13 5.07 -17.39
C ALA A 214 14.97 3.85 -17.00
N ARG A 215 15.41 3.78 -15.73
CA ARG A 215 16.21 2.66 -15.21
C ARG A 215 15.49 1.30 -15.22
N PHE A 216 14.16 1.28 -15.30
CA PHE A 216 13.34 0.08 -15.34
C PHE A 216 12.93 -0.32 -16.77
N ILE A 217 13.15 0.51 -17.77
CA ILE A 217 12.73 0.25 -19.16
C ILE A 217 13.24 -1.11 -19.63
N GLY A 218 12.33 -1.89 -20.23
CA GLY A 218 12.60 -3.23 -20.75
C GLY A 218 12.58 -4.34 -19.71
N LYS A 219 12.34 -4.03 -18.42
CA LYS A 219 12.30 -5.01 -17.33
C LYS A 219 10.85 -5.22 -16.86
N ASN A 220 10.43 -6.48 -16.69
CA ASN A 220 9.10 -6.85 -16.19
C ASN A 220 7.95 -6.10 -16.88
N GLY A 221 8.04 -5.87 -18.19
CA GLY A 221 7.01 -5.18 -18.97
C GLY A 221 6.99 -3.67 -18.82
N ILE A 222 7.98 -3.06 -18.14
CA ILE A 222 8.09 -1.61 -18.05
C ILE A 222 8.49 -1.02 -19.40
N GLY A 223 7.75 0.00 -19.81
CA GLY A 223 7.94 0.75 -21.04
C GLY A 223 7.43 2.17 -20.91
N VAL A 224 7.08 2.76 -22.04
CA VAL A 224 6.41 4.07 -22.13
C VAL A 224 5.12 3.85 -22.90
N TYR A 225 3.99 3.87 -22.22
CA TYR A 225 2.68 3.56 -22.80
C TYR A 225 1.77 4.78 -22.70
N GLU A 226 1.03 5.06 -23.75
CA GLU A 226 0.06 6.14 -23.75
C GLU A 226 -0.95 5.97 -22.61
N TYR A 227 -1.23 7.06 -21.90
CA TYR A 227 -2.23 7.10 -20.83
C TYR A 227 -3.63 6.99 -21.41
N ASP A 228 -3.92 7.73 -22.50
CA ASP A 228 -5.11 7.59 -23.32
C ASP A 228 -4.73 7.08 -24.72
N ASN A 229 -5.50 6.16 -25.28
CA ASN A 229 -5.34 5.68 -26.67
C ASN A 229 -5.59 6.77 -27.73
N GLY A 230 -5.99 7.98 -27.33
CA GLY A 230 -6.19 9.15 -28.17
C GLY A 230 -4.98 10.06 -28.31
N GLY A 231 -3.86 9.78 -27.64
CA GLY A 231 -2.65 10.56 -27.73
C GLY A 231 -2.75 11.90 -27.01
N ASP A 232 -3.15 11.90 -25.74
CA ASP A 232 -3.24 13.09 -24.88
C ASP A 232 -1.87 13.66 -24.45
N GLY A 233 -0.78 13.00 -24.85
CA GLY A 233 0.58 13.43 -24.52
C GLY A 233 1.03 13.05 -23.11
N TRP A 234 0.32 12.11 -22.46
CA TRP A 234 0.67 11.57 -21.16
C TRP A 234 0.97 10.08 -21.26
N TYR A 235 1.88 9.59 -20.43
CA TYR A 235 2.41 8.24 -20.47
C TYR A 235 2.46 7.61 -19.09
N ARG A 236 2.33 6.25 -19.06
CA ARG A 236 2.42 5.39 -17.87
C ARG A 236 3.46 4.30 -18.09
N PRO A 237 3.98 3.67 -17.00
CA PRO A 237 5.10 2.71 -17.11
C PRO A 237 4.70 1.33 -17.55
N HIS A 238 3.44 0.91 -17.36
CA HIS A 238 3.03 -0.48 -17.56
C HIS A 238 1.62 -0.61 -18.12
N GLN A 239 1.35 -1.74 -18.81
CA GLN A 239 0.03 -2.01 -19.38
C GLN A 239 -0.94 -2.69 -18.41
N ASN A 240 -0.45 -3.45 -17.43
CA ASN A 240 -1.25 -4.31 -16.56
C ASN A 240 -0.93 -4.09 -15.07
N CYS A 241 -0.80 -2.85 -14.64
CA CYS A 241 -0.54 -2.48 -13.26
C CYS A 241 -1.83 -2.49 -12.41
N LYS A 242 -1.72 -2.77 -11.10
CA LYS A 242 -2.80 -2.60 -10.11
C LYS A 242 -3.34 -1.17 -10.08
N MET A 243 -2.51 -0.16 -10.39
CA MET A 243 -2.96 1.24 -10.53
C MET A 243 -3.79 1.49 -11.80
N ARG A 244 -3.94 0.48 -12.67
CA ARG A 244 -4.78 0.54 -13.86
C ARG A 244 -5.99 -0.38 -13.80
N PHE A 245 -5.82 -1.58 -13.26
CA PHE A 245 -6.86 -2.60 -13.20
C PHE A 245 -6.98 -3.18 -11.80
N LEU A 246 -8.21 -3.40 -11.37
CA LEU A 246 -8.51 -4.09 -10.13
C LEU A 246 -8.59 -5.59 -10.36
N GLY A 247 -8.13 -6.36 -9.41
CA GLY A 247 -8.21 -7.81 -9.40
C GLY A 247 -6.90 -8.47 -8.96
N LYS A 248 -7.02 -9.63 -8.34
CA LYS A 248 -5.90 -10.39 -7.76
C LYS A 248 -4.82 -10.79 -8.79
N GLN A 249 -5.18 -10.86 -10.08
CA GLN A 249 -4.28 -11.17 -11.18
C GLN A 249 -3.37 -9.99 -11.57
N TYR A 250 -3.66 -8.78 -11.09
CA TYR A 250 -2.86 -7.60 -11.36
C TYR A 250 -2.01 -7.23 -10.15
N GLU A 251 -0.71 -7.13 -10.36
CA GLU A 251 0.24 -6.63 -9.36
C GLU A 251 0.53 -5.16 -9.59
N TYR A 252 1.10 -4.48 -8.59
CA TYR A 252 1.77 -3.22 -8.85
C TYR A 252 2.94 -3.46 -9.81
N CYS A 253 3.12 -2.57 -10.78
CA CYS A 253 4.32 -2.65 -11.64
C CYS A 253 5.58 -2.23 -10.85
N GLU A 254 6.77 -2.52 -11.38
CA GLU A 254 8.02 -2.26 -10.66
C GLU A 254 8.21 -0.79 -10.28
N VAL A 255 7.69 0.15 -11.08
CA VAL A 255 7.73 1.59 -10.76
C VAL A 255 6.86 1.88 -9.52
N CYS A 256 5.66 1.33 -9.47
CA CYS A 256 4.75 1.52 -8.35
C CYS A 256 5.24 0.81 -7.08
N LYS A 257 5.78 -0.41 -7.22
CA LYS A 257 6.42 -1.14 -6.10
C LYS A 257 7.57 -0.33 -5.50
N GLU A 258 8.39 0.28 -6.34
CA GLU A 258 9.52 1.10 -5.90
C GLU A 258 9.09 2.30 -5.05
N GLU A 259 8.03 2.98 -5.44
CA GLU A 259 7.52 4.12 -4.67
C GLU A 259 6.89 3.68 -3.33
N LEU A 260 6.21 2.53 -3.31
CA LEU A 260 5.73 1.94 -2.07
C LEU A 260 6.89 1.55 -1.13
N ARG A 261 7.97 0.92 -1.67
CA ARG A 261 9.16 0.59 -0.88
C ARG A 261 9.81 1.83 -0.26
N LYS A 262 9.90 2.93 -1.02
CA LYS A 262 10.38 4.22 -0.50
C LYS A 262 9.50 4.73 0.63
N ALA A 263 8.17 4.69 0.45
CA ALA A 263 7.24 5.15 1.47
C ALA A 263 7.35 4.32 2.76
N PHE A 264 7.48 3.00 2.67
CA PHE A 264 7.64 2.12 3.84
C PHE A 264 8.95 2.36 4.60
N CYS A 265 9.99 2.85 3.92
CA CYS A 265 11.27 3.17 4.56
C CYS A 265 11.32 4.57 5.16
N LYS A 266 10.46 5.49 4.71
CA LYS A 266 10.60 6.93 4.94
C LYS A 266 10.75 7.30 6.42
N ASP A 267 9.90 6.76 7.27
CA ASP A 267 9.86 7.08 8.70
C ASP A 267 10.50 5.98 9.57
N SER A 268 11.10 4.97 8.94
CA SER A 268 11.75 3.84 9.63
C SER A 268 13.20 4.13 9.97
N SER A 269 13.63 3.79 11.16
CA SER A 269 15.04 3.75 11.56
C SER A 269 15.76 2.50 11.03
N VAL A 270 15.02 1.54 10.50
CA VAL A 270 15.54 0.26 9.99
C VAL A 270 16.18 0.45 8.62
N THR A 271 17.40 -0.09 8.46
CA THR A 271 18.08 -0.12 7.16
C THR A 271 17.64 -1.35 6.38
N LYS A 272 17.15 -1.15 5.17
CA LYS A 272 16.72 -2.23 4.26
C LYS A 272 17.63 -2.31 3.05
N LEU A 273 17.91 -3.55 2.63
CA LEU A 273 18.68 -3.85 1.42
C LEU A 273 17.73 -4.36 0.34
N PHE A 274 17.79 -3.73 -0.84
CA PHE A 274 17.00 -4.12 -2.01
C PHE A 274 17.90 -4.51 -3.16
N PHE A 275 17.48 -5.51 -3.94
CA PHE A 275 18.09 -5.88 -5.20
C PHE A 275 17.27 -5.33 -6.37
N GLN A 276 17.83 -4.39 -7.11
CA GLN A 276 17.19 -3.77 -8.27
C GLN A 276 17.96 -4.11 -9.55
N PRO A 277 17.27 -4.28 -10.63
CA PRO A 277 15.87 -3.97 -10.94
C PRO A 277 14.88 -5.09 -10.65
N TYR A 278 15.12 -5.91 -9.66
CA TYR A 278 14.26 -7.05 -9.25
C TYR A 278 14.12 -8.13 -10.34
N ALA A 279 15.15 -8.24 -11.18
CA ALA A 279 15.23 -9.25 -12.22
C ALA A 279 15.95 -10.49 -11.69
N ASP A 280 15.42 -11.65 -11.97
CA ASP A 280 15.97 -12.96 -11.60
C ASP A 280 16.80 -13.59 -12.74
N MET A 281 16.91 -12.92 -13.89
CA MET A 281 17.70 -13.37 -15.04
C MET A 281 18.63 -12.29 -15.57
N PHE A 282 19.85 -12.71 -15.89
CA PHE A 282 20.87 -11.90 -16.55
C PHE A 282 21.35 -12.60 -17.82
N TYR A 283 21.68 -11.82 -18.83
CA TYR A 283 22.18 -12.32 -20.09
C TYR A 283 23.69 -12.59 -20.04
N GLU A 284 24.22 -13.35 -21.01
CA GLU A 284 25.66 -13.66 -21.11
C GLU A 284 26.54 -12.40 -21.11
N SER A 285 26.05 -11.28 -21.65
CA SER A 285 26.72 -9.98 -21.65
C SER A 285 26.96 -9.42 -20.24
N ASP A 286 26.24 -9.93 -19.24
CA ASP A 286 26.38 -9.50 -17.84
C ASP A 286 27.42 -10.35 -17.07
N THR A 287 28.06 -11.32 -17.75
CA THR A 287 29.07 -12.18 -17.15
C THR A 287 30.26 -11.37 -16.65
N GLY A 288 30.64 -11.58 -15.41
CA GLY A 288 31.73 -10.86 -14.76
C GLY A 288 31.37 -9.45 -14.28
N LYS A 289 30.08 -9.07 -14.35
CA LYS A 289 29.59 -7.79 -13.85
C LYS A 289 29.49 -7.79 -12.33
N ASP A 290 29.91 -6.71 -11.69
CA ASP A 290 29.73 -6.55 -10.25
C ASP A 290 28.25 -6.31 -9.93
N MET A 291 27.65 -7.29 -9.26
CA MET A 291 26.24 -7.25 -8.94
C MET A 291 25.90 -6.22 -7.84
N LYS A 292 26.89 -5.60 -7.18
CA LYS A 292 26.66 -4.52 -6.21
C LYS A 292 25.89 -3.34 -6.80
N GLU A 293 26.06 -3.05 -8.08
CA GLU A 293 25.35 -1.97 -8.76
C GLU A 293 23.83 -2.15 -8.79
N TYR A 294 23.34 -3.38 -8.56
CA TYR A 294 21.91 -3.70 -8.49
C TYR A 294 21.33 -3.63 -7.07
N PHE A 295 22.14 -3.33 -6.07
CA PHE A 295 21.69 -3.21 -4.69
C PHE A 295 21.50 -1.77 -4.27
N ILE A 296 20.51 -1.56 -3.41
CA ILE A 296 20.21 -0.27 -2.80
C ILE A 296 20.03 -0.49 -1.30
N LEU A 297 20.73 0.31 -0.49
CA LEU A 297 20.45 0.43 0.94
C LEU A 297 19.59 1.65 1.18
N ARG A 298 18.49 1.49 1.89
CA ARG A 298 17.60 2.58 2.30
C ARG A 298 17.41 2.62 3.81
N ARG A 299 17.40 3.83 4.34
CA ARG A 299 17.02 4.15 5.71
C ARG A 299 16.40 5.54 5.73
N GLY A 300 15.13 5.64 6.10
CA GLY A 300 14.41 6.90 5.95
C GLY A 300 14.45 7.40 4.51
N ASP A 301 14.73 8.67 4.32
CA ASP A 301 14.91 9.28 2.99
C ASP A 301 16.31 9.06 2.40
N SER A 302 17.21 8.38 3.13
CA SER A 302 18.57 8.13 2.67
C SER A 302 18.65 6.89 1.79
N GLU A 303 19.33 7.03 0.64
CA GLU A 303 19.56 5.95 -0.31
C GLU A 303 21.06 5.91 -0.67
N ILE A 304 21.65 4.71 -0.59
CA ILE A 304 23.04 4.43 -0.99
C ILE A 304 23.01 3.37 -2.08
N THR A 305 23.58 3.68 -3.24
CA THR A 305 23.56 2.81 -4.43
C THR A 305 24.95 2.66 -5.05
N GLY A 306 25.14 1.61 -5.84
CA GLY A 306 26.29 1.40 -6.71
C GLY A 306 27.64 1.53 -5.97
N ASP A 307 28.52 2.36 -6.50
CA ASP A 307 29.87 2.55 -5.96
C ASP A 307 29.90 3.07 -4.51
N GLN A 308 28.84 3.74 -4.06
CA GLN A 308 28.72 4.22 -2.69
C GLN A 308 28.57 3.08 -1.67
N LEU A 309 28.09 1.92 -2.10
CA LEU A 309 27.99 0.73 -1.24
C LEU A 309 29.38 0.22 -0.84
N GLY A 310 30.36 0.28 -1.74
CA GLY A 310 31.77 -0.02 -1.45
C GLY A 310 31.96 -1.23 -0.54
N ASN A 311 32.63 -1.01 0.60
CA ASN A 311 32.87 -2.03 1.61
C ASN A 311 31.69 -2.25 2.57
N LEU A 312 30.62 -1.48 2.47
CA LEU A 312 29.42 -1.65 3.32
C LEU A 312 28.67 -2.93 2.95
N LEU A 313 28.75 -3.35 1.69
CA LEU A 313 28.06 -4.51 1.16
C LEU A 313 29.05 -5.61 0.78
N THR A 314 28.86 -6.81 1.32
CA THR A 314 29.58 -8.02 0.93
C THR A 314 28.65 -8.94 0.15
N LEU A 315 29.06 -9.38 -1.04
CA LEU A 315 28.36 -10.36 -1.85
C LEU A 315 29.08 -11.69 -1.84
N THR A 316 28.35 -12.76 -1.61
CA THR A 316 28.81 -14.14 -1.72
C THR A 316 27.96 -14.85 -2.76
N TYR A 317 28.60 -15.43 -3.75
CA TYR A 317 27.94 -16.18 -4.82
C TYR A 317 28.01 -17.68 -4.52
N LYS A 318 26.92 -18.40 -4.71
CA LYS A 318 26.83 -19.85 -4.60
C LYS A 318 26.27 -20.43 -5.89
N ASP A 319 26.83 -21.54 -6.35
CA ASP A 319 26.33 -22.26 -7.52
C ASP A 319 25.04 -23.03 -7.21
N SER A 320 24.51 -23.75 -8.19
CA SER A 320 23.29 -24.57 -8.06
C SER A 320 23.39 -25.69 -7.04
N GLU A 321 24.60 -26.07 -6.63
CA GLU A 321 24.88 -27.08 -5.60
C GLU A 321 25.11 -26.44 -4.22
N GLY A 322 25.01 -25.11 -4.11
CA GLY A 322 25.20 -24.34 -2.88
C GLY A 322 26.68 -24.12 -2.53
N GLN A 323 27.63 -24.43 -3.45
CA GLN A 323 29.05 -24.21 -3.22
C GLN A 323 29.42 -22.76 -3.48
N VAL A 324 30.28 -22.21 -2.60
CA VAL A 324 30.75 -20.82 -2.76
C VAL A 324 31.65 -20.71 -3.98
N VAL A 325 31.31 -19.78 -4.86
CA VAL A 325 32.11 -19.42 -6.03
C VAL A 325 33.04 -18.28 -5.63
N GLN A 326 34.34 -18.43 -5.94
CA GLN A 326 35.33 -17.39 -5.66
C GLN A 326 35.20 -16.25 -6.67
N GLY A 327 34.89 -15.05 -6.16
CA GLY A 327 34.71 -13.86 -6.99
C GLY A 327 33.38 -13.84 -7.77
N ILE A 328 33.32 -12.99 -8.77
CA ILE A 328 32.12 -12.82 -9.62
C ILE A 328 32.01 -14.00 -10.59
N PRO A 329 30.85 -14.69 -10.69
CA PRO A 329 30.67 -15.80 -11.62
C PRO A 329 30.94 -15.39 -13.08
N SER A 330 31.74 -16.18 -13.77
CA SER A 330 32.12 -15.94 -15.18
C SER A 330 31.56 -17.00 -16.15
N LYS A 331 30.82 -17.99 -15.64
CA LYS A 331 30.21 -19.04 -16.45
C LYS A 331 28.69 -18.90 -16.40
N ALA A 332 28.02 -19.25 -17.51
CA ALA A 332 26.58 -19.34 -17.52
C ALA A 332 26.10 -20.41 -16.53
N GLY A 333 25.06 -20.10 -15.75
CA GLY A 333 24.51 -20.97 -14.73
C GLY A 333 23.53 -20.24 -13.84
N THR A 334 22.93 -20.98 -12.91
CA THR A 334 22.10 -20.41 -11.85
C THR A 334 22.94 -20.22 -10.60
N TYR A 335 22.90 -19.03 -10.05
CA TYR A 335 23.64 -18.66 -8.86
C TYR A 335 22.72 -18.03 -7.81
N THR A 336 22.99 -18.33 -6.55
CA THR A 336 22.39 -17.60 -5.43
C THR A 336 23.38 -16.51 -4.98
N ILE A 337 22.87 -15.29 -4.81
CA ILE A 337 23.62 -14.17 -4.26
C ILE A 337 23.18 -13.97 -2.82
N GLU A 338 24.12 -14.13 -1.91
CA GLU A 338 23.96 -13.73 -0.51
C GLU A 338 24.57 -12.35 -0.32
N ALA A 339 23.75 -11.39 0.04
CA ALA A 339 24.19 -10.03 0.29
C ALA A 339 24.11 -9.74 1.80
N SER A 340 25.19 -9.22 2.36
CA SER A 340 25.23 -8.75 3.74
C SER A 340 25.83 -7.37 3.80
N PHE A 341 25.35 -6.53 4.71
CA PHE A 341 25.96 -5.25 5.01
C PHE A 341 26.33 -5.15 6.48
N ALA A 342 27.43 -4.45 6.77
CA ALA A 342 27.80 -4.14 8.13
C ALA A 342 26.79 -3.10 8.65
N GLY A 343 25.78 -3.57 9.37
CA GLY A 343 24.82 -2.71 10.08
C GLY A 343 25.52 -1.93 11.19
N ASN A 344 24.90 -0.82 11.58
CA ASN A 344 25.31 -0.05 12.76
C ASN A 344 24.88 -0.77 14.04
#